data_4d8495848c6baae4f0ff2f0ae84a67d3
#
_entry.id   4d8495848c6baae4f0ff2f0ae84a67d3
#
_cell.length_a   1.000
_cell.length_b   1.000
_cell.length_c   1.000
_cell.angle_alpha   90.00
_cell.angle_beta   90.00
_cell.angle_gamma   90.00
#
_symmetry.space_group_name_H-M   'P 1'
#
loop_
_entity.id
_entity.type
_entity.pdbx_description
1 polymer ?
#
loop_
_entity_poly.entity_id
_entity_poly.type
_entity_poly.pdbx_seq_one_letter_code
_entity_poly.pdbx_strand_id
1 'polypeptide(L)'
;DFYEHSEKYDIDTLDYPLSVAIREFALEEVRQEKYPNYPSRMNCLYTSRTQEESQQWFDYFTSLGRPTYQIIKVKVKGRCFVGDATKCFDAALEKEENLKQAERYWGNKENPPGELNSIFMMLDSSALYGNAIYSMMILFYCCWFC
;
A
#
# COMPACT_ATOMS: atom_id res chain seq x y z
N ASP A 1 -14.00 -14.09 14.67
CA ASP A 1 -13.79 -12.83 13.98
C ASP A 1 -13.15 -11.81 14.91
N PHE A 2 -12.18 -11.04 14.42
CA PHE A 2 -11.41 -10.06 15.21
C PHE A 2 -12.32 -8.99 15.83
N TYR A 3 -13.21 -8.39 15.06
CA TYR A 3 -14.07 -7.29 15.53
C TYR A 3 -15.19 -7.76 16.47
N GLU A 4 -15.62 -9.00 16.37
CA GLU A 4 -16.63 -9.59 17.28
C GLU A 4 -16.07 -9.88 18.67
N HIS A 5 -14.75 -9.97 18.76
CA HIS A 5 -14.03 -10.33 19.98
C HIS A 5 -12.84 -9.40 20.23
N SER A 6 -12.97 -8.13 19.87
CA SER A 6 -11.87 -7.15 20.00
C SER A 6 -11.39 -6.98 21.45
N GLU A 7 -12.25 -7.27 22.44
CA GLU A 7 -11.92 -7.25 23.87
C GLU A 7 -10.85 -8.29 24.28
N LYS A 8 -10.57 -9.27 23.41
CA LYS A 8 -9.51 -10.28 23.65
C LYS A 8 -8.13 -9.82 23.21
N TYR A 9 -8.05 -8.68 22.54
CA TYR A 9 -6.81 -8.16 21.98
C TYR A 9 -6.44 -6.85 22.66
N ASP A 10 -5.15 -6.66 22.85
CA ASP A 10 -4.56 -5.41 23.29
C ASP A 10 -3.78 -4.81 22.12
N ILE A 11 -4.06 -3.56 21.77
CA ILE A 11 -3.44 -2.89 20.63
C ILE A 11 -1.92 -2.83 20.74
N ASP A 12 -1.40 -2.67 21.95
CA ASP A 12 0.05 -2.58 22.20
C ASP A 12 0.76 -3.93 22.06
N THR A 13 0.00 -5.02 22.16
CA THR A 13 0.51 -6.41 22.05
C THR A 13 0.01 -7.13 20.79
N LEU A 14 -0.72 -6.42 19.93
CA LEU A 14 -1.23 -6.99 18.70
C LEU A 14 -0.08 -7.48 17.82
N ASP A 15 -0.12 -8.76 17.45
CA ASP A 15 0.87 -9.34 16.56
C ASP A 15 0.92 -8.60 15.22
N TYR A 16 2.13 -8.24 14.79
CA TYR A 16 2.35 -7.45 13.57
C TYR A 16 1.62 -8.02 12.33
N PRO A 17 1.66 -9.34 12.04
CA PRO A 17 0.89 -9.90 10.92
C PRO A 17 -0.61 -9.68 11.03
N LEU A 18 -1.17 -9.74 12.24
CA LEU A 18 -2.60 -9.52 12.45
C LEU A 18 -2.97 -8.04 12.26
N SER A 19 -2.15 -7.12 12.78
CA SER A 19 -2.33 -5.68 12.56
C SER A 19 -2.32 -5.35 11.06
N VAL A 20 -1.35 -5.89 10.31
CA VAL A 20 -1.29 -5.74 8.85
C VAL A 20 -2.53 -6.29 8.18
N ALA A 21 -2.99 -7.50 8.55
CA ALA A 21 -4.18 -8.10 7.96
C ALA A 21 -5.43 -7.25 8.18
N ILE A 22 -5.65 -6.75 9.39
CA ILE A 22 -6.79 -5.88 9.73
C ILE A 22 -6.79 -4.62 8.85
N ARG A 23 -5.64 -3.96 8.74
CA ARG A 23 -5.46 -2.80 7.87
C ARG A 23 -5.78 -3.11 6.41
N GLU A 24 -5.20 -4.16 5.85
CA GLU A 24 -5.39 -4.52 4.45
C GLU A 24 -6.85 -4.92 4.14
N PHE A 25 -7.55 -5.56 5.08
CA PHE A 25 -8.98 -5.83 4.92
C PHE A 25 -9.82 -4.55 4.94
N ALA A 26 -9.55 -3.60 5.83
CA ALA A 26 -10.24 -2.31 5.84
C ALA A 26 -9.98 -1.52 4.55
N LEU A 27 -8.75 -1.50 4.07
CA LEU A 27 -8.39 -0.88 2.79
C LEU A 27 -9.14 -1.52 1.62
N GLU A 28 -9.25 -2.85 1.58
CA GLU A 28 -9.95 -3.55 0.51
C GLU A 28 -11.46 -3.34 0.57
N GLU A 29 -12.08 -3.35 1.77
CA GLU A 29 -13.50 -3.07 1.97
C GLU A 29 -13.86 -1.69 1.40
N VAL A 30 -13.14 -0.64 1.79
CA VAL A 30 -13.36 0.73 1.29
C VAL A 30 -13.06 0.84 -0.21
N ARG A 31 -12.01 0.16 -0.69
CA ARG A 31 -11.71 0.15 -2.14
C ARG A 31 -12.87 -0.42 -2.95
N GLN A 32 -13.40 -1.57 -2.54
CA GLN A 32 -14.51 -2.22 -3.26
C GLN A 32 -15.76 -1.35 -3.27
N GLU A 33 -16.06 -0.70 -2.16
CA GLU A 33 -17.26 0.13 -2.01
C GLU A 33 -17.14 1.47 -2.77
N LYS A 34 -16.03 2.21 -2.56
CA LYS A 34 -15.91 3.61 -3.00
C LYS A 34 -14.98 3.81 -4.20
N TYR A 35 -14.02 2.91 -4.40
CA TYR A 35 -12.95 3.04 -5.41
C TYR A 35 -12.75 1.76 -6.24
N PRO A 36 -13.82 1.16 -6.82
CA PRO A 36 -13.74 -0.16 -7.48
C PRO A 36 -12.81 -0.20 -8.68
N ASN A 37 -12.48 0.95 -9.25
CA ASN A 37 -11.57 1.07 -10.38
C ASN A 37 -10.09 1.11 -9.98
N TYR A 38 -9.77 1.24 -8.69
CA TYR A 38 -8.38 1.19 -8.23
C TYR A 38 -7.91 -0.26 -8.09
N PRO A 39 -6.61 -0.54 -8.27
CA PRO A 39 -6.06 -1.87 -8.06
C PRO A 39 -6.16 -2.29 -6.59
N SER A 40 -6.40 -3.59 -6.35
CA SER A 40 -6.35 -4.13 -5.00
C SER A 40 -4.92 -4.17 -4.48
N ARG A 41 -4.68 -3.70 -3.27
CA ARG A 41 -3.37 -3.79 -2.60
C ARG A 41 -2.93 -5.24 -2.37
N MET A 42 -3.90 -6.16 -2.20
CA MET A 42 -3.62 -7.59 -2.00
C MET A 42 -3.20 -8.31 -3.28
N ASN A 43 -3.42 -7.70 -4.45
CA ASN A 43 -3.14 -8.32 -5.75
C ASN A 43 -2.62 -7.28 -6.75
N CYS A 44 -1.58 -6.55 -6.38
CA CYS A 44 -0.96 -5.54 -7.21
C CYS A 44 0.56 -5.60 -7.13
N LEU A 45 1.20 -4.95 -8.07
CA LEU A 45 2.62 -4.72 -8.08
C LEU A 45 2.92 -3.30 -7.59
N TYR A 46 3.77 -3.18 -6.59
CA TYR A 46 4.24 -1.89 -6.08
C TYR A 46 5.44 -1.41 -6.89
N THR A 47 5.40 -0.15 -7.30
CA THR A 47 6.43 0.44 -8.15
C THR A 47 6.65 1.90 -7.79
N SER A 48 7.73 2.49 -8.28
CA SER A 48 8.01 3.92 -8.21
C SER A 48 8.02 4.54 -9.61
N ARG A 49 7.81 5.84 -9.71
CA ARG A 49 7.78 6.56 -10.99
C ARG A 49 9.17 6.83 -11.50
N THR A 50 10.12 7.09 -10.61
CA THR A 50 11.49 7.45 -10.94
C THR A 50 12.50 6.51 -10.29
N GLN A 51 13.74 6.56 -10.75
CA GLN A 51 14.83 5.80 -10.18
C GLN A 51 15.18 6.30 -8.78
N GLU A 52 15.10 7.61 -8.58
CA GLU A 52 15.39 8.27 -7.29
C GLU A 52 14.40 7.82 -6.21
N GLU A 53 13.09 7.78 -6.52
CA GLU A 53 12.07 7.24 -5.62
C GLU A 53 12.32 5.76 -5.29
N SER A 54 12.69 4.95 -6.29
CA SER A 54 13.03 3.55 -6.07
C SER A 54 14.28 3.36 -5.20
N GLN A 55 15.29 4.24 -5.37
CA GLN A 55 16.49 4.18 -4.56
C GLN A 55 16.19 4.52 -3.09
N GLN A 56 15.32 5.51 -2.85
CA GLN A 56 14.88 5.85 -1.48
C GLN A 56 14.19 4.66 -0.80
N TRP A 57 13.31 3.95 -1.52
CA TRP A 57 12.68 2.73 -1.00
C TRP A 57 13.68 1.60 -0.77
N PHE A 58 14.64 1.44 -1.68
CA PHE A 58 15.71 0.45 -1.55
C PHE A 58 16.52 0.69 -0.28
N ASP A 59 16.95 1.93 -0.06
CA ASP A 59 17.73 2.32 1.10
C ASP A 59 16.93 2.15 2.40
N TYR A 60 15.65 2.53 2.38
CA TYR A 60 14.74 2.35 3.51
C TYR A 60 14.57 0.86 3.89
N PHE A 61 14.24 -0.01 2.94
CA PHE A 61 14.08 -1.43 3.24
C PHE A 61 15.39 -2.10 3.66
N THR A 62 16.52 -1.67 3.09
CA THR A 62 17.85 -2.14 3.50
C THR A 62 18.12 -1.74 4.95
N SER A 63 17.78 -0.51 5.35
CA SER A 63 17.96 -0.05 6.74
C SER A 63 17.10 -0.83 7.75
N LEU A 64 15.98 -1.38 7.31
CA LEU A 64 15.12 -2.28 8.09
C LEU A 64 15.62 -3.74 8.09
N GLY A 65 16.78 -4.03 7.48
CA GLY A 65 17.30 -5.39 7.36
C GLY A 65 16.52 -6.29 6.41
N ARG A 66 15.66 -5.73 5.54
CA ARG A 66 14.94 -6.51 4.53
C ARG A 66 15.85 -6.81 3.36
N PRO A 67 15.84 -8.05 2.83
CA PRO A 67 16.66 -8.40 1.66
C PRO A 67 16.17 -7.62 0.44
N THR A 68 16.98 -6.71 -0.04
CA THR A 68 16.79 -5.94 -1.26
C THR A 68 17.81 -6.40 -2.29
N TYR A 69 17.35 -6.67 -3.52
CA TYR A 69 18.22 -7.29 -4.52
C TYR A 69 18.57 -6.34 -5.65
N GLN A 70 17.56 -5.77 -6.29
CA GLN A 70 17.78 -5.06 -7.53
C GLN A 70 16.63 -4.09 -7.84
N ILE A 71 16.98 -2.95 -8.42
CA ILE A 71 16.02 -2.03 -9.05
C ILE A 71 16.01 -2.31 -10.54
N ILE A 72 14.83 -2.57 -11.10
CA ILE A 72 14.67 -2.76 -12.54
C ILE A 72 13.67 -1.77 -13.12
N LYS A 73 13.90 -1.37 -14.35
CA LYS A 73 12.97 -0.57 -15.13
C LYS A 73 12.04 -1.50 -15.89
N VAL A 74 10.74 -1.29 -15.75
CA VAL A 74 9.72 -2.08 -16.43
C VAL A 74 8.76 -1.19 -17.21
N LYS A 75 8.14 -1.81 -18.22
CA LYS A 75 7.04 -1.22 -18.96
C LYS A 75 5.81 -2.07 -18.70
N VAL A 76 4.79 -1.47 -18.13
CA VAL A 76 3.58 -2.19 -17.71
C VAL A 76 2.33 -1.54 -18.26
N LYS A 77 1.30 -2.36 -18.44
CA LYS A 77 -0.03 -1.94 -18.85
C LYS A 77 -1.03 -2.49 -17.83
N GLY A 78 -1.91 -1.63 -17.32
CA GLY A 78 -2.88 -2.02 -16.30
C GLY A 78 -3.57 -0.84 -15.66
N ARG A 79 -4.37 -1.11 -14.64
CA ARG A 79 -4.91 -0.07 -13.75
C ARG A 79 -3.81 0.38 -12.81
N CYS A 80 -3.77 1.68 -12.56
CA CYS A 80 -2.77 2.28 -11.70
C CYS A 80 -3.43 3.16 -10.64
N PHE A 81 -2.89 3.11 -9.44
CA PHE A 81 -3.18 4.06 -8.37
C PHE A 81 -1.85 4.62 -7.88
N VAL A 82 -1.77 5.94 -7.79
CA VAL A 82 -0.61 6.63 -7.23
C VAL A 82 -0.97 7.04 -5.82
N GLY A 83 -0.37 6.39 -4.83
CA GLY A 83 -0.65 6.57 -3.42
C GLY A 83 0.50 7.21 -2.66
N ASP A 84 0.16 7.80 -1.53
CA ASP A 84 1.11 8.32 -0.56
C ASP A 84 1.29 7.31 0.58
N ALA A 85 2.49 6.73 0.69
CA ALA A 85 2.81 5.72 1.69
C ALA A 85 2.71 6.25 3.13
N THR A 86 2.85 7.55 3.34
CA THR A 86 2.73 8.16 4.67
C THR A 86 1.31 8.10 5.22
N LYS A 87 0.31 7.87 4.37
CA LYS A 87 -1.09 7.66 4.75
C LYS A 87 -1.42 6.21 5.10
N CYS A 88 -0.46 5.30 4.97
CA CYS A 88 -0.61 3.95 5.48
C CYS A 88 -0.64 4.02 7.02
N PHE A 89 -1.60 3.36 7.63
CA PHE A 89 -1.89 3.48 9.05
C PHE A 89 -1.66 2.16 9.79
N ASP A 90 -1.48 2.24 11.09
CA ASP A 90 -1.50 1.08 11.97
C ASP A 90 -2.96 0.75 12.33
N ALA A 91 -3.27 -0.55 12.40
CA ALA A 91 -4.64 -0.97 12.68
C ALA A 91 -5.08 -0.57 14.10
N ALA A 92 -6.32 -0.10 14.19
CA ALA A 92 -7.02 0.12 15.45
C ALA A 92 -7.90 -1.07 15.82
N LEU A 93 -8.34 -1.15 17.07
CA LEU A 93 -9.30 -2.17 17.53
C LEU A 93 -10.71 -1.90 16.96
N GLU A 94 -11.05 -0.64 16.75
CA GLU A 94 -12.36 -0.23 16.26
C GLU A 94 -12.40 -0.28 14.73
N LYS A 95 -13.39 -0.99 14.20
CA LYS A 95 -13.59 -1.13 12.76
C LYS A 95 -13.80 0.22 12.07
N GLU A 96 -14.60 1.09 12.65
CA GLU A 96 -14.93 2.41 12.12
C GLU A 96 -13.69 3.29 11.94
N GLU A 97 -12.74 3.24 12.86
CA GLU A 97 -11.49 3.99 12.73
C GLU A 97 -10.63 3.45 11.59
N ASN A 98 -10.52 2.12 11.45
CA ASN A 98 -9.80 1.51 10.34
C ASN A 98 -10.42 1.88 8.98
N LEU A 99 -11.75 1.88 8.86
CA LEU A 99 -12.44 2.27 7.63
C LEU A 99 -12.24 3.74 7.30
N LYS A 100 -12.27 4.62 8.29
CA LYS A 100 -12.01 6.05 8.13
C LYS A 100 -10.57 6.33 7.66
N GLN A 101 -9.58 5.64 8.22
CA GLN A 101 -8.19 5.73 7.77
C GLN A 101 -8.02 5.18 6.34
N ALA A 102 -8.68 4.08 6.03
CA ALA A 102 -8.69 3.52 4.68
C ALA A 102 -9.31 4.47 3.65
N GLU A 103 -10.39 5.17 4.00
CA GLU A 103 -10.99 6.20 3.15
C GLU A 103 -10.03 7.38 2.92
N ARG A 104 -9.34 7.83 3.97
CA ARG A 104 -8.30 8.87 3.86
C ARG A 104 -7.16 8.44 2.94
N TYR A 105 -6.73 7.18 3.02
CA TYR A 105 -5.70 6.62 2.15
C TYR A 105 -6.13 6.65 0.67
N TRP A 106 -7.29 6.08 0.35
CA TRP A 106 -7.79 6.00 -1.02
C TRP A 106 -8.22 7.35 -1.59
N GLY A 107 -8.67 8.27 -0.75
CA GLY A 107 -9.01 9.62 -1.15
C GLY A 107 -7.81 10.43 -1.66
N ASN A 108 -6.61 9.99 -1.34
CA ASN A 108 -5.32 10.50 -1.84
C ASN A 108 -5.24 12.04 -1.90
N LYS A 109 -5.82 12.72 -0.92
CA LYS A 109 -5.70 14.17 -0.81
C LYS A 109 -4.22 14.51 -0.55
N GLU A 110 -3.70 15.48 -1.29
CA GLU A 110 -2.35 15.97 -1.09
C GLU A 110 -2.09 16.36 0.36
N ASN A 111 -0.89 16.06 0.83
CA ASN A 111 -0.46 16.51 2.13
C ASN A 111 -0.24 18.03 2.11
N PRO A 112 -0.38 18.70 3.25
CA PRO A 112 -0.04 20.11 3.36
C PRO A 112 1.39 20.40 2.88
N PRO A 113 1.67 21.60 2.36
CA PRO A 113 3.02 21.99 1.97
C PRO A 113 4.02 21.81 3.12
N GLY A 114 5.12 21.10 2.85
CA GLY A 114 6.18 20.80 3.83
C GLY A 114 6.09 19.42 4.46
N GLU A 115 5.03 18.65 4.26
CA GLU A 115 4.99 17.25 4.62
C GLU A 115 5.58 16.35 3.51
N LEU A 116 6.30 15.30 3.93
CA LEU A 116 6.88 14.34 3.01
C LEU A 116 5.78 13.54 2.31
N ASN A 117 5.83 13.53 0.97
CA ASN A 117 5.02 12.64 0.15
C ASN A 117 5.91 11.46 -0.27
N SER A 118 5.73 10.31 0.36
CA SER A 118 6.36 9.06 -0.10
C SER A 118 5.45 8.39 -1.11
N ILE A 119 5.67 8.67 -2.39
CA ILE A 119 4.80 8.20 -3.45
C ILE A 119 5.20 6.78 -3.86
N PHE A 120 4.23 5.87 -3.91
CA PHE A 120 4.34 4.60 -4.60
C PHE A 120 3.16 4.37 -5.53
N MET A 121 3.36 3.55 -6.53
CA MET A 121 2.34 3.21 -7.51
C MET A 121 1.95 1.75 -7.37
N MET A 122 0.66 1.49 -7.40
CA MET A 122 0.10 0.15 -7.43
C MET A 122 -0.40 -0.15 -8.84
N LEU A 123 -0.07 -1.33 -9.34
CA LEU A 123 -0.44 -1.79 -10.67
C LEU A 123 -1.12 -3.15 -10.59
N ASP A 124 -2.30 -3.20 -11.14
CA ASP A 124 -3.03 -4.46 -11.31
C ASP A 124 -2.92 -4.93 -12.75
N SER A 125 -2.30 -6.09 -12.94
CA SER A 125 -2.15 -6.72 -14.25
C SER A 125 -3.44 -7.35 -14.78
N SER A 126 -4.47 -7.50 -13.96
CA SER A 126 -5.74 -8.12 -14.35
C SER A 126 -6.56 -7.28 -15.34
N ALA A 127 -6.27 -6.00 -15.48
CA ALA A 127 -6.92 -5.11 -16.43
C ALA A 127 -6.13 -4.98 -17.73
N LEU A 128 -6.09 -6.04 -18.53
CA LEU A 128 -5.54 -6.02 -19.89
C LEU A 128 -6.26 -5.05 -20.87
N TYR A 129 -7.23 -4.29 -20.39
CA TYR A 129 -8.08 -3.41 -21.18
C TYR A 129 -7.83 -1.91 -21.01
N GLY A 130 -6.85 -1.51 -20.21
CA GLY A 130 -6.41 -0.10 -20.13
C GLY A 130 -5.38 0.23 -21.20
N ASN A 131 -5.52 1.36 -21.89
CA ASN A 131 -4.58 1.79 -22.94
C ASN A 131 -3.32 2.53 -22.43
N ALA A 132 -3.18 2.68 -21.11
CA ALA A 132 -2.04 3.36 -20.52
C ALA A 132 -0.83 2.41 -20.40
N ILE A 133 0.31 2.85 -20.92
CA ILE A 133 1.59 2.16 -20.77
C ILE A 133 2.45 3.00 -19.83
N TYR A 134 2.88 2.42 -18.73
CA TYR A 134 3.72 3.07 -17.74
C TYR A 134 5.15 2.55 -17.81
N SER A 135 6.14 3.45 -17.81
CA SER A 135 7.55 3.09 -17.62
C SER A 135 7.88 3.31 -16.15
N MET A 136 8.26 2.27 -15.43
CA MET A 136 8.36 2.28 -13.98
C MET A 136 9.58 1.54 -13.49
N MET A 137 9.93 1.83 -12.23
CA MET A 137 11.00 1.14 -11.53
C MET A 137 10.38 0.19 -10.51
N ILE A 138 10.77 -1.07 -10.52
CA ILE A 138 10.37 -2.07 -9.56
C ILE A 138 11.54 -2.40 -8.66
N LEU A 139 11.29 -2.40 -7.36
CA LEU A 139 12.19 -2.93 -6.37
C LEU A 139 11.84 -4.39 -6.11
N PHE A 140 12.73 -5.31 -6.51
CA PHE A 140 12.61 -6.70 -6.08
C PHE A 140 13.10 -6.84 -4.65
N TYR A 141 12.18 -7.06 -3.75
CA TYR A 141 12.48 -7.59 -2.42
C TYR A 141 11.56 -8.78 -2.15
N CYS A 142 11.98 -9.69 -1.30
CA CYS A 142 11.18 -10.87 -0.98
C CYS A 142 9.97 -10.40 -0.17
N CYS A 143 8.83 -10.25 -0.87
CA CYS A 143 7.56 -9.86 -0.26
C CYS A 143 6.99 -11.03 0.53
N TRP A 144 7.27 -11.10 1.82
CA TRP A 144 6.36 -11.69 2.77
C TRP A 144 5.58 -10.54 3.38
N PHE A 145 4.37 -10.28 2.87
CA PHE A 145 3.39 -9.32 3.34
C PHE A 145 3.96 -8.01 3.92
N CYS A 146 3.89 -6.93 3.13
CA CYS A 146 3.93 -5.59 3.72
C CYS A 146 2.76 -5.40 4.64
#